data_df8ebfc25aaa38e06fc8c95d7c4034be
#
_entry.id   df8ebfc25aaa38e06fc8c95d7c4034be
#
_cell.length_a   1.000
_cell.length_b   1.000
_cell.length_c   1.000
_cell.angle_alpha   90.00
_cell.angle_beta   90.00
_cell.angle_gamma   90.00
#
_symmetry.space_group_name_H-M   'P 1'
#
loop_
_entity.id
_entity.type
_entity.pdbx_description
1 polymer ?
#
loop_
_entity_poly.entity_id
_entity_poly.type
_entity_poly.pdbx_seq_one_letter_code
_entity_poly.pdbx_strand_id
1 'polypeptide(L)'
;MKKHAILLMCISALAMFAACSSKTTDENVVETEQTPNFEKNWHYWRGPHSTGMAVTANPPTTWSETENIRWKVPIPGLGHATPIIWEDMIFIQTAIKGEMPETESAEDENTSEESQSERRRNRRNRNRNIAPYKFNLLALKRSDGSVLWEKTLRETAPHEGMHGHSSFASNSPTTDGKHIYAYFGSRGLYCLDFKGNLIWEKDIGQMRKAGTFGEGSCPVIYGDAIIVLQDHQGQSFITALDKHTGDELWRMDRDEPTTWASPIVVDYNDISQVIVPATNRTRSYDLANGALVWECGGMTRNVIPSPMHKDGHIYVISGHGGSSLQSINLELASGDITGTEAVNWHYDRDTPYVPSPLLSGNIIYFLKRNGNLLTAIDRNSGEVLYGPERVKGVSNVYASIVGAAGRVYIAGRDGNVAVLKDGPALEVIALNNLNDSFNASPAIVGSELYLRGTKYLYCIAE
;
A
#
# COMPACT_ATOMS: atom_id res chain seq x y z
N MET A 1 -81.01 2.10 -28.38
CA MET A 1 -81.80 1.72 -29.54
C MET A 1 -80.88 1.10 -30.59
N LYS A 2 -81.25 -0.15 -31.01
CA LYS A 2 -80.93 -0.83 -32.28
C LYS A 2 -79.43 -1.08 -32.54
N LYS A 3 -78.97 -2.28 -32.51
CA LYS A 3 -79.23 -3.57 -33.14
C LYS A 3 -78.17 -3.91 -34.20
N HIS A 4 -77.51 -5.05 -34.00
CA HIS A 4 -77.25 -6.19 -34.92
C HIS A 4 -76.40 -5.88 -36.17
N ALA A 5 -75.46 -6.70 -36.62
CA ALA A 5 -75.53 -8.14 -36.83
C ALA A 5 -74.17 -8.77 -37.12
N ILE A 6 -74.08 -10.02 -36.81
CA ILE A 6 -73.14 -11.09 -37.14
C ILE A 6 -73.03 -11.30 -38.66
N LEU A 7 -71.86 -11.64 -39.22
CA LEU A 7 -71.74 -12.63 -40.28
C LEU A 7 -70.41 -13.41 -40.25
N LEU A 8 -70.53 -14.69 -40.10
CA LEU A 8 -69.58 -15.77 -40.30
C LEU A 8 -69.48 -16.06 -41.81
N MET A 9 -68.27 -16.32 -42.33
CA MET A 9 -68.16 -17.37 -43.35
C MET A 9 -66.70 -17.83 -43.56
N CYS A 10 -66.63 -19.13 -43.73
CA CYS A 10 -65.51 -20.06 -43.74
C CYS A 10 -64.71 -20.13 -45.06
N ILE A 11 -63.58 -20.82 -44.96
CA ILE A 11 -62.95 -21.80 -45.87
C ILE A 11 -62.09 -21.25 -47.01
N SER A 12 -60.76 -21.52 -46.99
CA SER A 12 -60.10 -22.62 -47.72
C SER A 12 -58.62 -22.64 -47.54
N ALA A 13 -58.09 -23.80 -47.27
CA ALA A 13 -56.65 -24.13 -47.18
C ALA A 13 -55.96 -24.12 -48.56
N LEU A 14 -54.78 -23.58 -48.62
CA LEU A 14 -53.79 -23.98 -49.64
C LEU A 14 -52.40 -24.03 -49.04
N ALA A 15 -51.84 -25.25 -48.95
CA ALA A 15 -50.51 -25.47 -48.53
C ALA A 15 -49.52 -25.08 -49.66
N MET A 16 -48.55 -24.21 -49.32
CA MET A 16 -47.32 -24.08 -50.10
C MET A 16 -46.13 -24.27 -49.17
N PHE A 17 -45.36 -25.31 -49.45
CA PHE A 17 -44.03 -25.54 -48.90
C PHE A 17 -43.10 -24.40 -49.37
N ALA A 18 -42.60 -23.62 -48.44
CA ALA A 18 -41.45 -22.76 -48.66
C ALA A 18 -40.33 -23.16 -47.66
N ALA A 19 -39.18 -23.53 -48.21
CA ALA A 19 -38.00 -23.90 -47.47
C ALA A 19 -37.55 -22.76 -46.57
N CYS A 20 -37.51 -22.99 -45.27
CA CYS A 20 -36.96 -22.07 -44.28
C CYS A 20 -35.45 -22.30 -44.20
N SER A 21 -34.68 -21.39 -44.77
CA SER A 21 -33.26 -21.23 -44.51
C SER A 21 -33.10 -20.72 -43.06
N SER A 22 -32.55 -21.54 -42.17
CA SER A 22 -32.22 -21.15 -40.80
C SER A 22 -31.06 -20.15 -40.85
N LYS A 23 -31.35 -18.87 -40.67
CA LYS A 23 -30.32 -17.90 -40.22
C LYS A 23 -30.06 -18.19 -38.76
N THR A 24 -28.88 -18.71 -38.47
CA THR A 24 -28.28 -18.68 -37.16
C THR A 24 -28.07 -17.22 -36.76
N THR A 25 -28.88 -16.73 -35.86
CA THR A 25 -28.61 -15.48 -35.13
C THR A 25 -27.45 -15.80 -34.21
N ASP A 26 -26.27 -15.25 -34.49
CA ASP A 26 -25.21 -15.10 -33.52
C ASP A 26 -25.79 -14.26 -32.36
N GLU A 27 -26.15 -14.92 -31.28
CA GLU A 27 -26.34 -14.25 -30.00
C GLU A 27 -24.94 -13.71 -29.59
N ASN A 28 -24.74 -12.41 -29.77
CA ASN A 28 -23.69 -11.68 -29.12
C ASN A 28 -23.93 -11.83 -27.59
N VAL A 29 -23.28 -12.79 -27.00
CA VAL A 29 -23.09 -12.85 -25.54
C VAL A 29 -22.27 -11.63 -25.18
N VAL A 30 -22.92 -10.57 -24.75
CA VAL A 30 -22.28 -9.46 -24.07
C VAL A 30 -21.78 -10.08 -22.77
N GLU A 31 -20.48 -10.43 -22.72
CA GLU A 31 -19.80 -10.69 -21.45
C GLU A 31 -20.02 -9.44 -20.57
N THR A 32 -20.91 -9.54 -19.60
CA THR A 32 -21.02 -8.53 -18.55
C THR A 32 -19.69 -8.58 -17.79
N GLU A 33 -18.83 -7.58 -17.99
CA GLU A 33 -17.62 -7.39 -17.20
C GLU A 33 -18.03 -7.43 -15.71
N GLN A 34 -17.69 -8.52 -15.04
CA GLN A 34 -17.93 -8.62 -13.59
C GLN A 34 -17.07 -7.55 -12.91
N THR A 35 -17.70 -6.69 -12.14
CA THR A 35 -17.01 -5.71 -11.31
C THR A 35 -15.98 -6.44 -10.44
N PRO A 36 -14.69 -6.08 -10.49
CA PRO A 36 -13.66 -6.77 -9.73
C PRO A 36 -14.00 -6.84 -8.25
N ASN A 37 -13.92 -8.02 -7.65
CA ASN A 37 -14.20 -8.19 -6.22
C ASN A 37 -12.95 -7.84 -5.40
N PHE A 38 -12.73 -6.55 -5.15
CA PHE A 38 -11.60 -6.05 -4.39
C PHE A 38 -11.50 -6.62 -2.97
N GLU A 39 -12.63 -6.93 -2.32
CA GLU A 39 -12.66 -7.44 -0.94
C GLU A 39 -12.04 -8.84 -0.78
N LYS A 40 -12.01 -9.64 -1.86
CA LYS A 40 -11.41 -10.97 -1.87
C LYS A 40 -9.92 -10.97 -2.23
N ASN A 41 -9.34 -9.77 -2.43
CA ASN A 41 -7.98 -9.58 -2.90
C ASN A 41 -7.21 -8.63 -1.97
N TRP A 42 -5.88 -8.59 -2.10
CA TRP A 42 -5.02 -7.63 -1.40
C TRP A 42 -4.35 -6.75 -2.44
N HIS A 43 -5.15 -5.89 -3.09
CA HIS A 43 -4.75 -5.12 -4.27
C HIS A 43 -3.96 -3.84 -3.97
N TYR A 44 -3.97 -3.40 -2.72
CA TYR A 44 -3.26 -2.24 -2.20
C TYR A 44 -2.48 -2.63 -0.93
N TRP A 45 -1.41 -1.93 -0.60
CA TRP A 45 -0.50 -2.30 0.47
C TRP A 45 -1.13 -2.41 1.87
N ARG A 46 -2.25 -1.73 2.11
CA ARG A 46 -3.04 -1.83 3.35
C ARG A 46 -4.33 -2.62 3.17
N GLY A 47 -4.41 -3.45 2.13
CA GLY A 47 -5.59 -4.25 1.82
C GLY A 47 -6.74 -3.48 1.19
N PRO A 48 -7.90 -4.11 1.03
CA PRO A 48 -9.00 -3.60 0.21
C PRO A 48 -9.58 -2.27 0.68
N HIS A 49 -9.52 -1.97 1.97
CA HIS A 49 -10.09 -0.76 2.56
C HIS A 49 -9.04 0.20 3.13
N SER A 50 -7.75 -0.01 2.84
CA SER A 50 -6.62 0.79 3.39
C SER A 50 -6.53 0.81 4.92
N THR A 51 -7.23 -0.08 5.61
CA THR A 51 -7.31 -0.18 7.07
C THR A 51 -6.39 -1.24 7.68
N GLY A 52 -5.83 -2.13 6.85
CA GLY A 52 -5.09 -3.32 7.29
C GLY A 52 -5.97 -4.54 7.55
N MET A 53 -7.30 -4.44 7.37
CA MET A 53 -8.24 -5.54 7.57
C MET A 53 -8.50 -6.32 6.28
N ALA A 54 -8.52 -7.66 6.40
CA ALA A 54 -9.05 -8.59 5.42
C ALA A 54 -10.39 -9.14 5.94
N VAL A 55 -11.48 -8.46 5.60
CA VAL A 55 -12.81 -8.71 6.20
C VAL A 55 -13.40 -10.09 5.87
N THR A 56 -13.01 -10.68 4.72
CA THR A 56 -13.53 -11.97 4.24
C THR A 56 -12.56 -13.14 4.47
N ALA A 57 -11.42 -12.89 5.10
CA ALA A 57 -10.33 -13.85 5.23
C ALA A 57 -10.28 -14.50 6.62
N ASN A 58 -9.75 -15.74 6.66
CA ASN A 58 -9.58 -16.52 7.90
C ASN A 58 -8.26 -17.32 7.86
N PRO A 59 -7.08 -16.68 7.97
CA PRO A 59 -5.79 -17.36 7.92
C PRO A 59 -5.50 -18.13 9.23
N PRO A 60 -4.48 -19.03 9.25
CA PRO A 60 -4.08 -19.77 10.44
C PRO A 60 -3.65 -18.87 11.61
N THR A 61 -3.74 -19.40 12.82
CA THR A 61 -3.23 -18.76 14.04
C THR A 61 -1.85 -19.28 14.44
N THR A 62 -1.54 -20.52 14.08
CA THR A 62 -0.30 -21.20 14.45
C THR A 62 0.44 -21.70 13.22
N TRP A 63 1.76 -21.53 13.22
CA TRP A 63 2.67 -22.07 12.20
C TRP A 63 4.10 -22.13 12.73
N SER A 64 4.93 -22.91 12.02
CA SER A 64 6.37 -22.99 12.23
C SER A 64 7.08 -23.23 10.89
N GLU A 65 8.39 -23.44 10.89
CA GLU A 65 9.12 -23.80 9.64
C GLU A 65 8.63 -25.11 9.00
N THR A 66 7.88 -25.94 9.75
CA THR A 66 7.43 -27.29 9.32
C THR A 66 5.93 -27.49 9.41
N GLU A 67 5.17 -26.50 9.88
CA GLU A 67 3.72 -26.60 10.07
C GLU A 67 3.01 -25.39 9.46
N ASN A 68 1.92 -25.63 8.74
CA ASN A 68 1.09 -24.60 8.10
C ASN A 68 1.85 -23.67 7.14
N ILE A 69 2.97 -24.15 6.58
CA ILE A 69 3.65 -23.49 5.45
C ILE A 69 3.25 -24.22 4.17
N ARG A 70 2.31 -23.65 3.41
CA ARG A 70 1.91 -24.21 2.12
C ARG A 70 3.07 -24.20 1.14
N TRP A 71 3.81 -23.08 1.10
CA TRP A 71 5.05 -22.96 0.34
C TRP A 71 5.92 -21.81 0.89
N LYS A 72 7.21 -21.88 0.56
CA LYS A 72 8.25 -20.91 0.92
C LYS A 72 9.20 -20.82 -0.26
N VAL A 73 9.33 -19.63 -0.83
CA VAL A 73 10.16 -19.40 -2.01
C VAL A 73 11.16 -18.26 -1.79
N PRO A 74 12.42 -18.39 -2.25
CA PRO A 74 13.40 -17.32 -2.16
C PRO A 74 13.01 -16.18 -3.09
N ILE A 75 13.17 -14.92 -2.61
CA ILE A 75 12.97 -13.73 -3.42
C ILE A 75 14.33 -13.04 -3.59
N PRO A 76 14.78 -12.83 -4.84
CA PRO A 76 16.07 -12.21 -5.11
C PRO A 76 16.08 -10.73 -4.67
N GLY A 77 17.25 -10.26 -4.23
CA GLY A 77 17.44 -8.86 -3.82
C GLY A 77 16.76 -8.51 -2.51
N LEU A 78 16.55 -7.22 -2.29
CA LEU A 78 15.92 -6.68 -1.08
C LEU A 78 14.71 -5.82 -1.43
N GLY A 79 13.60 -6.03 -0.73
CA GLY A 79 12.40 -5.22 -0.85
C GLY A 79 11.54 -5.32 0.40
N HIS A 80 10.98 -4.19 0.83
CA HIS A 80 10.07 -4.11 1.97
C HIS A 80 8.62 -3.83 1.54
N ALA A 81 8.37 -3.94 0.24
CA ALA A 81 7.03 -3.86 -0.34
C ALA A 81 6.13 -4.98 0.21
N THR A 82 4.92 -4.65 0.60
CA THR A 82 3.87 -5.63 0.87
C THR A 82 3.55 -6.40 -0.41
N PRO A 83 3.43 -7.73 -0.39
CA PRO A 83 2.95 -8.49 -1.52
C PRO A 83 1.53 -8.06 -1.91
N ILE A 84 1.28 -7.84 -3.20
CA ILE A 84 -0.05 -7.58 -3.73
C ILE A 84 -0.59 -8.87 -4.31
N ILE A 85 -1.80 -9.23 -3.92
CA ILE A 85 -2.45 -10.47 -4.35
C ILE A 85 -3.71 -10.12 -5.12
N TRP A 86 -3.82 -10.67 -6.31
CA TRP A 86 -5.03 -10.61 -7.12
C TRP A 86 -5.33 -11.97 -7.73
N GLU A 87 -6.45 -12.55 -7.34
CA GLU A 87 -6.87 -13.90 -7.76
C GLU A 87 -5.75 -14.93 -7.54
N ASP A 88 -5.20 -15.50 -8.62
CA ASP A 88 -4.17 -16.54 -8.59
C ASP A 88 -2.73 -16.00 -8.70
N MET A 89 -2.54 -14.69 -8.66
CA MET A 89 -1.24 -14.06 -8.84
C MET A 89 -0.80 -13.24 -7.63
N ILE A 90 0.51 -13.22 -7.39
CA ILE A 90 1.16 -12.40 -6.38
C ILE A 90 2.20 -11.51 -7.07
N PHE A 91 2.20 -10.22 -6.77
CA PHE A 91 3.14 -9.25 -7.34
C PHE A 91 4.06 -8.69 -6.26
N ILE A 92 5.37 -8.69 -6.53
CA ILE A 92 6.41 -8.25 -5.59
C ILE A 92 7.42 -7.36 -6.30
N GLN A 93 7.73 -6.22 -5.70
CA GLN A 93 8.85 -5.38 -6.08
C GLN A 93 10.10 -5.76 -5.31
N THR A 94 11.26 -5.77 -5.98
CA THR A 94 12.55 -6.01 -5.36
C THR A 94 13.66 -5.19 -6.04
N ALA A 95 14.74 -4.90 -5.30
CA ALA A 95 15.93 -4.25 -5.82
C ALA A 95 17.14 -5.17 -5.65
N ILE A 96 17.70 -5.61 -6.77
CA ILE A 96 18.84 -6.52 -6.80
C ILE A 96 20.09 -5.71 -7.01
N LYS A 97 21.03 -5.78 -6.05
CA LYS A 97 22.31 -5.08 -6.15
C LYS A 97 23.18 -5.70 -7.25
N GLY A 98 23.63 -4.88 -8.19
CA GLY A 98 24.59 -5.24 -9.20
C GLY A 98 26.04 -5.14 -8.72
N GLU A 99 26.96 -5.47 -9.59
CA GLU A 99 28.39 -5.35 -9.34
C GLU A 99 28.83 -3.89 -9.46
N MET A 100 29.81 -3.50 -8.67
CA MET A 100 30.46 -2.21 -8.83
C MET A 100 31.25 -2.22 -10.15
N PRO A 101 31.13 -1.18 -10.99
CA PRO A 101 32.04 -1.04 -12.10
C PRO A 101 33.51 -1.10 -11.57
N GLU A 102 34.34 -1.86 -12.22
CA GLU A 102 35.78 -1.85 -11.91
C GLU A 102 36.29 -0.41 -12.09
N THR A 103 36.43 0.32 -10.99
CA THR A 103 37.20 1.55 -11.01
C THR A 103 38.65 1.13 -11.07
N GLU A 104 39.39 1.56 -12.11
CA GLU A 104 40.85 1.54 -12.10
C GLU A 104 41.28 2.08 -10.73
N SER A 105 41.88 1.20 -9.93
CA SER A 105 42.41 1.54 -8.61
C SER A 105 43.51 2.58 -8.82
N ALA A 106 43.17 3.85 -8.59
CA ALA A 106 44.23 4.82 -8.28
C ALA A 106 44.74 4.41 -6.88
N GLU A 107 45.89 3.78 -6.86
CA GLU A 107 46.69 3.55 -5.67
C GLU A 107 47.04 4.93 -5.09
N ASP A 108 46.28 5.38 -4.12
CA ASP A 108 46.70 6.48 -3.22
C ASP A 108 47.15 5.86 -1.88
N GLU A 109 48.39 5.38 -1.88
CA GLU A 109 49.17 5.30 -0.66
C GLU A 109 49.50 6.75 -0.21
N ASN A 110 48.72 7.30 0.71
CA ASN A 110 49.26 8.28 1.66
C ASN A 110 48.37 8.43 2.90
N THR A 111 48.86 7.90 3.99
CA THR A 111 48.44 8.20 5.35
C THR A 111 48.87 9.62 5.73
N SER A 112 47.97 10.56 5.85
CA SER A 112 48.15 11.81 6.61
C SER A 112 46.79 12.42 6.96
N GLU A 113 46.74 13.05 8.13
CA GLU A 113 45.59 13.63 8.83
C GLU A 113 44.54 14.29 7.89
N GLU A 114 43.41 13.63 7.73
CA GLU A 114 42.29 14.18 6.92
C GLU A 114 41.72 15.47 7.50
N SER A 115 41.82 16.55 6.77
CA SER A 115 41.18 17.84 7.08
C SER A 115 39.66 17.75 7.07
N GLN A 116 38.94 18.63 7.77
CA GLN A 116 37.48 18.67 7.76
C GLN A 116 36.88 18.87 6.34
N SER A 117 37.64 19.49 5.44
CA SER A 117 37.23 19.68 4.03
C SER A 117 37.32 18.36 3.24
N GLU A 118 38.32 17.52 3.53
CA GLU A 118 38.47 16.19 2.93
C GLU A 118 37.41 15.21 3.45
N ARG A 119 37.04 15.28 4.73
CA ARG A 119 35.90 14.50 5.27
C ARG A 119 34.60 14.87 4.60
N ARG A 120 34.36 16.15 4.25
CA ARG A 120 33.20 16.59 3.48
C ARG A 120 33.27 16.15 2.00
N ARG A 121 34.46 16.14 1.40
CA ARG A 121 34.72 15.67 0.04
C ARG A 121 34.55 14.16 -0.04
N ASN A 122 35.09 13.41 0.92
CA ASN A 122 34.95 11.96 1.02
C ASN A 122 33.48 11.53 1.32
N ARG A 123 32.73 12.32 2.11
CA ARG A 123 31.28 12.12 2.27
C ARG A 123 30.49 12.35 0.96
N ARG A 124 30.89 13.33 0.15
CA ARG A 124 30.31 13.57 -1.19
C ARG A 124 30.71 12.47 -2.19
N ASN A 125 31.94 11.94 -2.09
CA ASN A 125 32.41 10.85 -2.94
C ASN A 125 31.80 9.49 -2.54
N ARG A 126 31.48 9.25 -1.27
CA ARG A 126 30.75 8.05 -0.86
C ARG A 126 29.36 7.96 -1.48
N ASN A 127 28.72 9.09 -1.76
CA ASN A 127 27.44 9.12 -2.50
C ASN A 127 27.62 8.88 -4.01
N ARG A 128 28.82 8.94 -4.56
CA ARG A 128 29.10 8.72 -6.00
C ARG A 128 29.39 7.25 -6.37
N ASN A 129 29.63 6.39 -5.38
CA ASN A 129 29.98 4.99 -5.59
C ASN A 129 28.90 4.02 -5.04
N ILE A 130 27.65 4.28 -5.34
CA ILE A 130 26.56 3.32 -5.07
C ILE A 130 26.53 2.37 -6.27
N ALA A 131 26.58 1.05 -6.01
CA ALA A 131 26.45 0.05 -7.05
C ALA A 131 25.13 0.21 -7.81
N PRO A 132 25.07 -0.11 -9.10
CA PRO A 132 23.80 -0.17 -9.83
C PRO A 132 22.89 -1.21 -9.19
N TYR A 133 21.58 -1.00 -9.32
CA TYR A 133 20.55 -1.92 -8.89
C TYR A 133 19.62 -2.22 -10.05
N LYS A 134 19.17 -3.47 -10.15
CA LYS A 134 18.04 -3.86 -10.98
C LYS A 134 16.78 -3.73 -10.15
N PHE A 135 15.86 -2.91 -10.62
CA PHE A 135 14.54 -2.69 -10.03
C PHE A 135 13.56 -3.62 -10.72
N ASN A 136 13.20 -4.71 -10.04
CA ASN A 136 12.45 -5.80 -10.63
C ASN A 136 11.02 -5.86 -10.05
N LEU A 137 10.08 -6.20 -10.93
CA LEU A 137 8.75 -6.66 -10.59
C LEU A 137 8.66 -8.15 -10.91
N LEU A 138 8.21 -8.94 -9.93
CA LEU A 138 7.98 -10.37 -10.07
C LEU A 138 6.48 -10.64 -9.97
N ALA A 139 6.00 -11.56 -10.80
CA ALA A 139 4.71 -12.21 -10.63
C ALA A 139 4.91 -13.67 -10.27
N LEU A 140 4.26 -14.10 -9.21
CA LEU A 140 4.30 -15.48 -8.72
C LEU A 140 2.91 -16.08 -8.78
N LYS A 141 2.86 -17.39 -8.98
CA LYS A 141 1.63 -18.16 -8.90
C LYS A 141 1.24 -18.36 -7.43
N ARG A 142 0.02 -18.00 -7.07
CA ARG A 142 -0.46 -18.05 -5.70
C ARG A 142 -0.48 -19.45 -5.11
N SER A 143 -0.78 -20.47 -5.91
CA SER A 143 -0.96 -21.84 -5.44
C SER A 143 0.34 -22.51 -4.94
N ASP A 144 1.51 -22.13 -5.50
CA ASP A 144 2.78 -22.85 -5.25
C ASP A 144 4.00 -21.90 -5.14
N GLY A 145 3.81 -20.59 -5.31
CA GLY A 145 4.88 -19.59 -5.24
C GLY A 145 5.85 -19.61 -6.42
N SER A 146 5.60 -20.41 -7.46
CA SER A 146 6.47 -20.43 -8.66
C SER A 146 6.45 -19.09 -9.39
N VAL A 147 7.61 -18.66 -9.86
CA VAL A 147 7.74 -17.40 -10.61
C VAL A 147 7.15 -17.58 -12.01
N LEU A 148 6.09 -16.83 -12.32
CA LEU A 148 5.47 -16.79 -13.64
C LEU A 148 6.30 -15.94 -14.61
N TRP A 149 6.75 -14.80 -14.13
CA TRP A 149 7.66 -13.92 -14.85
C TRP A 149 8.38 -12.96 -13.88
N GLU A 150 9.53 -12.47 -14.32
CA GLU A 150 10.31 -11.43 -13.67
C GLU A 150 10.69 -10.38 -14.73
N LYS A 151 10.53 -9.10 -14.40
CA LYS A 151 10.85 -7.98 -15.28
C LYS A 151 11.75 -6.98 -14.58
N THR A 152 12.91 -6.71 -15.18
CA THR A 152 13.73 -5.54 -14.81
C THR A 152 13.13 -4.31 -15.47
N LEU A 153 12.56 -3.42 -14.67
CA LEU A 153 11.94 -2.19 -15.14
C LEU A 153 12.94 -1.04 -15.25
N ARG A 154 13.96 -1.06 -14.39
CA ARG A 154 15.06 -0.10 -14.43
C ARG A 154 16.34 -0.74 -13.95
N GLU A 155 17.46 -0.38 -14.58
CA GLU A 155 18.79 -0.68 -14.08
C GLU A 155 19.59 0.62 -13.98
N THR A 156 19.94 1.03 -12.75
CA THR A 156 20.64 2.29 -12.50
C THR A 156 21.24 2.33 -11.11
N ALA A 157 22.27 3.14 -10.91
CA ALA A 157 22.74 3.48 -9.59
C ALA A 157 21.75 4.45 -8.90
N PRO A 158 21.34 4.19 -7.66
CA PRO A 158 20.55 5.15 -6.89
C PRO A 158 21.28 6.49 -6.74
N HIS A 159 20.55 7.60 -6.88
CA HIS A 159 21.15 8.94 -6.77
C HIS A 159 21.46 9.35 -5.31
N GLU A 160 20.86 8.66 -4.33
CA GLU A 160 21.15 8.80 -2.90
C GLU A 160 21.11 7.44 -2.21
N GLY A 161 21.69 7.38 -1.00
CA GLY A 161 21.67 6.18 -0.16
C GLY A 161 20.30 5.90 0.47
N MET A 162 20.25 4.86 1.31
CA MET A 162 19.10 4.54 2.13
C MET A 162 19.53 4.18 3.56
N HIS A 163 18.59 4.23 4.49
CA HIS A 163 18.82 3.74 5.87
C HIS A 163 19.06 2.22 5.84
N GLY A 164 19.93 1.71 6.75
CA GLY A 164 20.27 0.28 6.82
C GLY A 164 19.07 -0.67 7.08
N HIS A 165 17.92 -0.13 7.51
CA HIS A 165 16.67 -0.87 7.69
C HIS A 165 15.65 -0.56 6.59
N SER A 166 16.04 0.12 5.53
CA SER A 166 15.21 0.41 4.35
C SER A 166 15.61 -0.45 3.16
N SER A 167 14.89 -0.34 2.05
CA SER A 167 15.24 -0.92 0.77
C SER A 167 14.96 0.07 -0.35
N PHE A 168 15.57 -0.13 -1.52
CA PHE A 168 15.23 0.65 -2.72
C PHE A 168 13.95 0.17 -3.41
N ALA A 169 13.26 -0.84 -2.83
CA ALA A 169 11.95 -1.33 -3.24
C ALA A 169 11.03 -1.44 -2.01
N SER A 170 10.83 -0.31 -1.33
CA SER A 170 9.92 -0.23 -0.16
C SER A 170 8.50 0.18 -0.54
N ASN A 171 8.31 0.83 -1.68
CA ASN A 171 6.99 1.10 -2.25
C ASN A 171 6.34 -0.22 -2.67
N SER A 172 5.09 -0.43 -2.32
CA SER A 172 4.33 -1.59 -2.80
C SER A 172 3.69 -1.27 -4.16
N PRO A 173 3.61 -2.24 -5.06
CA PRO A 173 2.81 -2.08 -6.27
C PRO A 173 1.33 -2.00 -5.91
N THR A 174 0.49 -1.67 -6.87
CA THR A 174 -0.97 -1.72 -6.74
C THR A 174 -1.57 -2.22 -8.05
N THR A 175 -2.84 -2.72 -8.00
CA THR A 175 -3.52 -3.24 -9.18
C THR A 175 -4.98 -2.84 -9.20
N ASP A 176 -5.51 -2.63 -10.40
CA ASP A 176 -6.95 -2.45 -10.67
C ASP A 176 -7.64 -3.75 -11.10
N GLY A 177 -6.92 -4.89 -11.08
CA GLY A 177 -7.41 -6.19 -11.54
C GLY A 177 -7.17 -6.47 -13.01
N LYS A 178 -6.67 -5.50 -13.78
CA LYS A 178 -6.30 -5.63 -15.19
C LYS A 178 -4.82 -5.29 -15.43
N HIS A 179 -4.31 -4.30 -14.68
CA HIS A 179 -2.95 -3.80 -14.78
C HIS A 179 -2.27 -3.77 -13.42
N ILE A 180 -0.94 -3.79 -13.44
CA ILE A 180 -0.10 -3.64 -12.25
C ILE A 180 0.65 -2.33 -12.41
N TYR A 181 0.65 -1.52 -11.34
CA TYR A 181 1.35 -0.25 -11.28
C TYR A 181 2.49 -0.38 -10.27
N ALA A 182 3.71 -0.44 -10.78
CA ALA A 182 4.92 -0.60 -9.99
C ALA A 182 5.64 0.75 -9.86
N TYR A 183 5.70 1.28 -8.64
CA TYR A 183 6.34 2.55 -8.34
C TYR A 183 7.64 2.32 -7.56
N PHE A 184 8.76 2.77 -8.12
CA PHE A 184 10.08 2.71 -7.51
C PHE A 184 10.58 4.12 -7.10
N GLY A 185 9.67 5.02 -6.72
CA GLY A 185 10.02 6.37 -6.33
C GLY A 185 10.72 7.12 -7.47
N SER A 186 11.92 7.62 -7.18
CA SER A 186 12.76 8.36 -8.15
C SER A 186 13.23 7.53 -9.35
N ARG A 187 12.87 6.25 -9.45
CA ARG A 187 13.25 5.35 -10.56
C ARG A 187 12.07 5.11 -11.49
N GLY A 188 10.95 5.78 -11.25
CA GLY A 188 9.81 5.78 -12.15
C GLY A 188 8.60 5.00 -11.65
N LEU A 189 7.51 5.20 -12.38
CA LEU A 189 6.24 4.49 -12.26
C LEU A 189 6.01 3.73 -13.58
N TYR A 190 5.61 2.49 -13.48
CA TYR A 190 5.44 1.56 -14.59
C TYR A 190 4.07 0.92 -14.54
N CYS A 191 3.39 0.87 -15.68
CA CYS A 191 2.15 0.13 -15.86
C CYS A 191 2.41 -1.09 -16.73
N LEU A 192 2.02 -2.27 -16.24
CA LEU A 192 2.17 -3.54 -16.93
C LEU A 192 0.83 -4.28 -16.99
N ASP A 193 0.63 -5.11 -18.00
CA ASP A 193 -0.41 -6.11 -17.99
C ASP A 193 -0.02 -7.31 -17.08
N PHE A 194 -0.94 -8.22 -16.82
CA PHE A 194 -0.70 -9.41 -15.96
C PHE A 194 0.26 -10.43 -16.61
N LYS A 195 0.56 -10.29 -17.89
CA LYS A 195 1.58 -11.10 -18.60
C LYS A 195 2.99 -10.50 -18.47
N GLY A 196 3.11 -9.33 -17.81
CA GLY A 196 4.36 -8.60 -17.63
C GLY A 196 4.79 -7.78 -18.85
N ASN A 197 3.88 -7.48 -19.78
CA ASN A 197 4.17 -6.55 -20.87
C ASN A 197 4.04 -5.12 -20.36
N LEU A 198 5.07 -4.30 -20.61
CA LEU A 198 5.05 -2.88 -20.29
C LEU A 198 4.06 -2.16 -21.21
N ILE A 199 3.12 -1.42 -20.63
CA ILE A 199 2.13 -0.61 -21.33
C ILE A 199 2.62 0.82 -21.43
N TRP A 200 3.00 1.41 -20.28
CA TRP A 200 3.63 2.73 -20.23
C TRP A 200 4.58 2.84 -19.03
N GLU A 201 5.49 3.79 -19.11
CA GLU A 201 6.37 4.19 -18.01
C GLU A 201 6.39 5.71 -17.87
N LYS A 202 6.59 6.19 -16.64
CA LYS A 202 6.65 7.62 -16.33
C LYS A 202 7.80 7.93 -15.38
N ASP A 203 8.66 8.84 -15.76
CA ASP A 203 9.58 9.48 -14.84
C ASP A 203 8.80 10.55 -14.03
N ILE A 204 8.72 10.37 -12.72
CA ILE A 204 8.03 11.30 -11.82
C ILE A 204 9.00 12.35 -11.26
N GLY A 205 10.30 12.21 -11.49
CA GLY A 205 11.36 13.05 -10.96
C GLY A 205 12.06 12.45 -9.75
N GLN A 206 13.17 13.08 -9.37
CA GLN A 206 14.03 12.60 -8.29
C GLN A 206 13.68 13.27 -6.96
N MET A 207 13.45 12.46 -5.94
CA MET A 207 13.28 12.90 -4.57
C MET A 207 14.62 12.99 -3.84
N ARG A 208 14.75 13.96 -2.94
CA ARG A 208 15.83 14.06 -1.98
C ARG A 208 15.24 13.86 -0.58
N LYS A 209 15.42 12.69 0.00
CA LYS A 209 14.82 12.35 1.30
C LYS A 209 15.66 12.84 2.47
N ALA A 210 14.99 13.26 3.56
CA ALA A 210 15.65 13.63 4.80
C ALA A 210 16.56 12.50 5.31
N GLY A 211 17.80 12.83 5.66
CA GLY A 211 18.76 11.86 6.21
C GLY A 211 19.09 10.69 5.29
N THR A 212 18.75 10.75 4.00
CA THR A 212 18.89 9.61 3.06
C THR A 212 18.22 8.34 3.59
N PHE A 213 17.01 8.46 4.18
CA PHE A 213 16.33 7.30 4.78
C PHE A 213 15.65 6.39 3.74
N GLY A 214 15.64 6.78 2.48
CA GLY A 214 15.00 6.06 1.39
C GLY A 214 13.58 6.53 1.11
N GLU A 215 12.95 5.91 0.13
CA GLU A 215 11.63 6.25 -0.40
C GLU A 215 10.62 5.15 -0.05
N GLY A 216 9.32 5.45 0.13
CA GLY A 216 8.39 4.45 0.64
C GLY A 216 6.89 4.74 0.47
N SER A 217 6.48 5.91 -0.03
CA SER A 217 5.06 6.17 -0.32
C SER A 217 4.57 5.30 -1.48
N CYS A 218 3.42 4.63 -1.33
CA CYS A 218 2.80 3.82 -2.38
C CYS A 218 1.81 4.65 -3.19
N PRO A 219 1.69 4.42 -4.51
CA PRO A 219 0.66 5.03 -5.31
C PRO A 219 -0.71 4.45 -4.96
N VAL A 220 -1.77 5.22 -5.12
CA VAL A 220 -3.16 4.75 -4.96
C VAL A 220 -3.92 4.90 -6.25
N ILE A 221 -4.75 3.91 -6.59
CA ILE A 221 -5.63 3.92 -7.75
C ILE A 221 -7.05 4.22 -7.28
N TYR A 222 -7.72 5.12 -7.98
CA TYR A 222 -9.15 5.36 -7.79
C TYR A 222 -9.81 5.79 -9.11
N GLY A 223 -10.85 5.10 -9.53
CA GLY A 223 -11.44 5.31 -10.85
C GLY A 223 -10.39 5.13 -11.96
N ASP A 224 -10.22 6.14 -12.80
CA ASP A 224 -9.21 6.17 -13.87
C ASP A 224 -7.93 6.92 -13.48
N ALA A 225 -7.82 7.34 -12.22
CA ALA A 225 -6.64 8.05 -11.74
C ALA A 225 -5.68 7.16 -10.94
N ILE A 226 -4.38 7.40 -11.08
CA ILE A 226 -3.34 6.93 -10.17
C ILE A 226 -2.68 8.15 -9.50
N ILE A 227 -2.69 8.17 -8.18
CA ILE A 227 -2.19 9.27 -7.37
C ILE A 227 -0.79 8.94 -6.87
N VAL A 228 0.15 9.86 -7.06
CA VAL A 228 1.54 9.76 -6.60
C VAL A 228 1.89 10.94 -5.72
N LEU A 229 2.48 10.65 -4.56
CA LEU A 229 2.99 11.64 -3.62
C LEU A 229 4.51 11.69 -3.64
N GLN A 230 5.08 12.89 -3.78
CA GLN A 230 6.51 13.15 -3.65
C GLN A 230 6.77 14.28 -2.63
N ASP A 231 6.64 13.97 -1.34
CA ASP A 231 7.08 14.87 -0.27
C ASP A 231 8.56 14.62 0.05
N HIS A 232 9.42 15.61 -0.18
CA HIS A 232 10.88 15.49 -0.03
C HIS A 232 11.56 16.84 0.32
N GLN A 233 12.89 16.89 0.38
CA GLN A 233 13.65 18.10 0.71
C GLN A 233 13.85 19.04 -0.48
N GLY A 234 13.19 18.79 -1.61
CA GLY A 234 13.08 19.67 -2.77
C GLY A 234 11.69 20.27 -2.87
N GLN A 235 11.21 20.54 -4.08
CA GLN A 235 9.83 20.95 -4.33
C GLN A 235 8.92 19.73 -4.21
N SER A 236 8.18 19.65 -3.12
CA SER A 236 7.21 18.60 -2.87
C SER A 236 5.95 18.81 -3.71
N PHE A 237 5.31 17.73 -4.11
CA PHE A 237 4.06 17.78 -4.86
C PHE A 237 3.24 16.49 -4.71
N ILE A 238 1.97 16.58 -5.06
CA ILE A 238 1.08 15.47 -5.33
C ILE A 238 0.56 15.58 -6.76
N THR A 239 0.43 14.46 -7.44
CA THR A 239 -0.07 14.42 -8.82
C THR A 239 -1.04 13.28 -9.01
N ALA A 240 -2.06 13.47 -9.85
CA ALA A 240 -2.85 12.40 -10.42
C ALA A 240 -2.50 12.23 -11.89
N LEU A 241 -2.36 10.98 -12.30
CA LEU A 241 -2.11 10.58 -13.67
C LEU A 241 -3.27 9.73 -14.17
N ASP A 242 -3.58 9.79 -15.46
CA ASP A 242 -4.44 8.82 -16.10
C ASP A 242 -3.80 7.43 -16.00
N LYS A 243 -4.50 6.47 -15.42
CA LYS A 243 -3.96 5.13 -15.18
C LYS A 243 -3.69 4.34 -16.46
N HIS A 244 -4.36 4.68 -17.58
CA HIS A 244 -4.24 3.98 -18.86
C HIS A 244 -3.07 4.48 -19.71
N THR A 245 -2.75 5.78 -19.61
CA THR A 245 -1.73 6.44 -20.46
C THR A 245 -0.50 6.92 -19.67
N GLY A 246 -0.62 7.15 -18.37
CA GLY A 246 0.41 7.79 -17.56
C GLY A 246 0.48 9.31 -17.75
N ASP A 247 -0.47 9.92 -18.48
CA ASP A 247 -0.52 11.37 -18.65
C ASP A 247 -0.97 12.07 -17.38
N GLU A 248 -0.39 13.24 -17.12
CA GLU A 248 -0.71 14.03 -15.94
C GLU A 248 -2.09 14.68 -16.10
N LEU A 249 -3.02 14.33 -15.18
CA LEU A 249 -4.34 14.95 -15.10
C LEU A 249 -4.27 16.28 -14.35
N TRP A 250 -3.57 16.30 -13.23
CA TRP A 250 -3.28 17.48 -12.45
C TRP A 250 -2.06 17.28 -11.55
N ARG A 251 -1.44 18.40 -11.13
CA ARG A 251 -0.34 18.44 -10.16
C ARG A 251 -0.53 19.61 -9.22
N MET A 252 -0.30 19.39 -7.93
CA MET A 252 -0.34 20.42 -6.89
C MET A 252 0.97 20.45 -6.12
N ASP A 253 1.60 21.61 -6.10
CA ASP A 253 2.78 21.88 -5.29
C ASP A 253 2.42 21.81 -3.80
N ARG A 254 3.36 21.34 -2.98
CA ARG A 254 3.20 21.19 -1.54
C ARG A 254 4.38 21.83 -0.81
N ASP A 255 4.12 22.50 0.27
CA ASP A 255 5.11 23.09 1.18
C ASP A 255 5.53 22.12 2.30
N GLU A 256 5.60 20.83 1.98
CA GLU A 256 5.90 19.78 2.95
C GLU A 256 7.37 19.35 2.88
N PRO A 257 8.03 19.13 4.03
CA PRO A 257 9.28 18.38 4.07
C PRO A 257 9.02 16.90 3.81
N THR A 258 10.08 16.10 3.87
CA THR A 258 9.96 14.65 3.65
C THR A 258 8.89 14.00 4.51
N THR A 259 7.95 13.31 3.87
CA THR A 259 7.04 12.34 4.46
C THR A 259 7.11 11.01 3.71
N TRP A 260 6.53 9.96 4.27
CA TRP A 260 6.49 8.61 3.67
C TRP A 260 5.08 8.00 3.68
N ALA A 261 4.10 8.73 4.19
CA ALA A 261 2.71 8.27 4.21
C ALA A 261 2.21 8.04 2.78
N SER A 262 1.46 6.97 2.60
CA SER A 262 0.73 6.74 1.35
C SER A 262 -0.65 7.41 1.44
N PRO A 263 -1.12 8.07 0.39
CA PRO A 263 -2.45 8.67 0.38
C PRO A 263 -3.55 7.61 0.43
N ILE A 264 -4.76 8.02 0.79
CA ILE A 264 -5.99 7.26 0.55
C ILE A 264 -6.97 8.11 -0.25
N VAL A 265 -7.94 7.47 -0.90
CA VAL A 265 -9.07 8.17 -1.53
C VAL A 265 -10.35 7.78 -0.82
N VAL A 266 -11.19 8.77 -0.56
CA VAL A 266 -12.45 8.61 0.17
C VAL A 266 -13.55 9.39 -0.54
N ASP A 267 -14.67 8.74 -0.81
CA ASP A 267 -15.88 9.42 -1.26
C ASP A 267 -16.65 9.98 -0.08
N TYR A 268 -16.95 11.25 -0.14
CA TYR A 268 -17.79 11.92 0.84
C TYR A 268 -18.52 13.11 0.21
N ASN A 269 -19.86 13.17 0.35
CA ASN A 269 -20.72 14.22 -0.19
C ASN A 269 -20.45 14.53 -1.66
N ASP A 270 -20.50 13.51 -2.52
CA ASP A 270 -20.28 13.57 -3.97
C ASP A 270 -18.89 14.06 -4.41
N ILE A 271 -17.93 14.15 -3.50
CA ILE A 271 -16.53 14.48 -3.78
C ILE A 271 -15.64 13.31 -3.41
N SER A 272 -14.86 12.82 -4.39
CA SER A 272 -13.76 11.90 -4.11
C SER A 272 -12.55 12.70 -3.62
N GLN A 273 -12.14 12.48 -2.36
CA GLN A 273 -11.10 13.24 -1.69
C GLN A 273 -9.81 12.42 -1.56
N VAL A 274 -8.70 12.98 -2.00
CA VAL A 274 -7.34 12.42 -1.79
C VAL A 274 -6.78 12.97 -0.49
N ILE A 275 -6.60 12.11 0.52
CA ILE A 275 -6.19 12.51 1.86
C ILE A 275 -4.75 12.10 2.13
N VAL A 276 -3.91 13.06 2.52
CA VAL A 276 -2.47 12.90 2.74
C VAL A 276 -2.05 13.55 4.05
N PRO A 277 -1.68 12.76 5.07
CA PRO A 277 -1.07 13.31 6.28
C PRO A 277 0.41 13.66 6.00
N ALA A 278 0.84 14.83 6.50
CA ALA A 278 2.20 15.29 6.36
C ALA A 278 2.67 16.09 7.58
N THR A 279 3.92 16.52 7.59
CA THR A 279 4.55 17.18 8.74
C THR A 279 3.90 18.51 9.09
N ASN A 280 3.70 19.36 8.09
CA ASN A 280 3.12 20.68 8.31
C ASN A 280 1.59 20.58 8.40
N ARG A 281 0.98 19.87 7.45
CA ARG A 281 -0.48 19.73 7.39
C ARG A 281 -0.93 18.40 6.81
N THR A 282 -1.96 17.81 7.39
CA THR A 282 -2.80 16.84 6.68
C THR A 282 -3.65 17.61 5.69
N ARG A 283 -3.68 17.20 4.42
CA ARG A 283 -4.47 17.87 3.37
C ARG A 283 -5.37 16.88 2.64
N SER A 284 -6.54 17.38 2.29
CA SER A 284 -7.49 16.73 1.41
C SER A 284 -7.59 17.50 0.10
N TYR A 285 -7.47 16.79 -1.01
CA TYR A 285 -7.58 17.35 -2.36
C TYR A 285 -8.78 16.71 -3.08
N ASP A 286 -9.49 17.51 -3.87
CA ASP A 286 -10.48 17.00 -4.81
C ASP A 286 -9.77 16.14 -5.89
N LEU A 287 -10.15 14.88 -6.02
CA LEU A 287 -9.56 13.97 -6.98
C LEU A 287 -9.72 14.45 -8.43
N ALA A 288 -10.81 15.13 -8.74
CA ALA A 288 -11.12 15.54 -10.11
C ALA A 288 -10.17 16.60 -10.66
N ASN A 289 -9.63 17.48 -9.80
CA ASN A 289 -8.87 18.65 -10.24
C ASN A 289 -7.70 19.04 -9.34
N GLY A 290 -7.48 18.35 -8.21
CA GLY A 290 -6.41 18.63 -7.26
C GLY A 290 -6.68 19.83 -6.34
N ALA A 291 -7.84 20.48 -6.38
CA ALA A 291 -8.15 21.61 -5.52
C ALA A 291 -8.12 21.20 -4.04
N LEU A 292 -7.58 22.08 -3.19
CA LEU A 292 -7.59 21.87 -1.74
C LEU A 292 -9.02 21.95 -1.21
N VAL A 293 -9.49 20.88 -0.57
CA VAL A 293 -10.82 20.81 0.08
C VAL A 293 -10.72 21.28 1.52
N TRP A 294 -9.80 20.71 2.26
CA TRP A 294 -9.49 21.10 3.64
C TRP A 294 -8.06 20.78 4.02
N GLU A 295 -7.56 21.44 5.07
CA GLU A 295 -6.26 21.12 5.67
C GLU A 295 -6.33 21.18 7.20
N CYS A 296 -5.44 20.43 7.87
CA CYS A 296 -5.36 20.35 9.32
C CYS A 296 -3.91 20.27 9.80
N GLY A 297 -3.55 21.10 10.76
CA GLY A 297 -2.27 21.03 11.48
C GLY A 297 -2.26 19.96 12.57
N GLY A 298 -1.13 19.81 13.27
CA GLY A 298 -1.00 19.02 14.50
C GLY A 298 -0.34 17.65 14.33
N MET A 299 0.17 17.29 13.15
CA MET A 299 1.02 16.12 13.00
C MET A 299 2.45 16.40 13.50
N THR A 300 3.22 15.35 13.74
CA THR A 300 4.64 15.43 14.11
C THR A 300 5.53 15.34 12.88
N ARG A 301 6.86 15.43 13.07
CA ARG A 301 7.81 15.35 11.94
C ARG A 301 7.87 13.95 11.34
N ASN A 302 8.28 13.88 10.05
CA ASN A 302 8.55 12.61 9.36
C ASN A 302 7.35 11.65 9.40
N VAL A 303 6.19 12.10 8.95
CA VAL A 303 4.97 11.27 8.94
C VAL A 303 5.17 10.07 8.03
N ILE A 304 4.99 8.87 8.56
CA ILE A 304 5.12 7.59 7.84
C ILE A 304 3.81 6.82 7.81
N PRO A 305 3.07 6.67 8.94
CA PRO A 305 1.82 5.91 8.92
C PRO A 305 0.80 6.52 7.97
N SER A 306 0.12 5.66 7.23
CA SER A 306 -0.94 6.07 6.31
C SER A 306 -2.25 6.33 7.04
N PRO A 307 -3.10 7.23 6.51
CA PRO A 307 -4.41 7.50 7.08
C PRO A 307 -5.34 6.32 6.94
N MET A 308 -6.39 6.31 7.73
CA MET A 308 -7.49 5.35 7.65
C MET A 308 -8.83 6.10 7.59
N HIS A 309 -9.82 5.48 6.99
CA HIS A 309 -11.18 6.02 6.89
C HIS A 309 -12.20 5.00 7.38
N LYS A 310 -13.20 5.48 8.09
CA LYS A 310 -14.41 4.72 8.39
C LYS A 310 -15.57 5.64 8.78
N ASP A 311 -16.74 5.40 8.23
CA ASP A 311 -18.01 6.05 8.59
C ASP A 311 -17.89 7.59 8.65
N GLY A 312 -17.32 8.21 7.60
CA GLY A 312 -17.16 9.66 7.50
C GLY A 312 -16.09 10.28 8.40
N HIS A 313 -15.24 9.45 9.04
CA HIS A 313 -14.11 9.92 9.86
C HIS A 313 -12.78 9.48 9.30
N ILE A 314 -11.83 10.42 9.28
CA ILE A 314 -10.43 10.18 8.93
C ILE A 314 -9.60 10.08 10.19
N TYR A 315 -8.74 9.07 10.26
CA TYR A 315 -7.79 8.89 11.34
C TYR A 315 -6.37 9.07 10.81
N VAL A 316 -5.65 10.07 11.31
CA VAL A 316 -4.26 10.38 10.94
C VAL A 316 -3.37 10.29 12.17
N ILE A 317 -2.20 9.65 12.02
CA ILE A 317 -1.31 9.35 13.12
C ILE A 317 0.15 9.61 12.76
N SER A 318 0.95 10.07 13.74
CA SER A 318 2.40 10.25 13.61
C SER A 318 3.09 10.18 14.96
N GLY A 319 4.36 9.75 15.01
CA GLY A 319 5.05 9.52 16.28
C GLY A 319 6.57 9.78 16.27
N HIS A 320 7.09 10.61 15.35
CA HIS A 320 8.49 11.00 15.34
C HIS A 320 8.69 12.42 15.89
N GLY A 321 9.39 12.52 17.03
CA GLY A 321 9.63 13.81 17.69
C GLY A 321 8.41 14.38 18.42
N GLY A 322 7.44 13.54 18.72
CA GLY A 322 6.20 13.81 19.40
C GLY A 322 5.24 12.64 19.25
N SER A 323 3.97 12.84 19.55
CA SER A 323 2.88 11.88 19.33
C SER A 323 1.64 12.63 18.91
N SER A 324 0.92 12.16 17.91
CA SER A 324 -0.36 12.71 17.47
C SER A 324 -1.19 11.62 16.79
N LEU A 325 -2.45 11.51 17.17
CA LEU A 325 -3.49 10.78 16.47
C LEU A 325 -4.75 11.65 16.52
N GLN A 326 -5.29 11.97 15.37
CA GLN A 326 -6.49 12.81 15.24
C GLN A 326 -7.61 12.03 14.56
N SER A 327 -8.84 12.23 15.01
CA SER A 327 -10.08 11.87 14.32
C SER A 327 -10.68 13.11 13.70
N ILE A 328 -10.82 13.13 12.39
CA ILE A 328 -11.37 14.25 11.62
C ILE A 328 -12.74 13.85 11.07
N ASN A 329 -13.77 14.62 11.40
CA ASN A 329 -15.12 14.45 10.89
C ASN A 329 -15.25 15.16 9.54
N LEU A 330 -15.47 14.38 8.47
CA LEU A 330 -15.58 14.91 7.10
C LEU A 330 -16.81 15.79 6.88
N GLU A 331 -17.87 15.63 7.68
CA GLU A 331 -19.08 16.47 7.60
C GLU A 331 -18.78 17.94 7.92
N LEU A 332 -17.80 18.17 8.82
CA LEU A 332 -17.41 19.51 9.28
C LEU A 332 -16.13 20.01 8.63
N ALA A 333 -15.46 19.18 7.80
CA ALA A 333 -14.14 19.49 7.26
C ALA A 333 -14.23 20.36 6.00
N SER A 334 -13.88 21.64 6.12
CA SER A 334 -13.78 22.62 5.02
C SER A 334 -12.77 23.71 5.35
N GLY A 335 -11.86 24.04 4.43
CA GLY A 335 -10.81 25.02 4.64
C GLY A 335 -9.78 24.61 5.70
N ASP A 336 -9.27 25.54 6.51
CA ASP A 336 -8.35 25.21 7.62
C ASP A 336 -9.17 24.79 8.85
N ILE A 337 -9.14 23.49 9.15
CA ILE A 337 -9.88 22.90 10.28
C ILE A 337 -9.04 22.75 11.54
N THR A 338 -7.84 23.34 11.60
CA THR A 338 -6.96 23.24 12.77
C THR A 338 -7.62 23.82 14.02
N GLY A 339 -7.83 22.99 15.03
CA GLY A 339 -8.45 23.40 16.31
C GLY A 339 -9.94 23.72 16.24
N THR A 340 -10.62 23.32 15.17
CA THR A 340 -12.08 23.41 15.03
C THR A 340 -12.78 22.14 15.50
N GLU A 341 -14.11 22.14 15.54
CA GLU A 341 -14.94 20.97 15.87
C GLU A 341 -14.83 19.82 14.85
N ALA A 342 -14.28 20.08 13.66
CA ALA A 342 -14.00 19.05 12.68
C ALA A 342 -12.94 18.05 13.18
N VAL A 343 -12.02 18.48 14.08
CA VAL A 343 -11.14 17.57 14.82
C VAL A 343 -11.91 17.04 16.04
N ASN A 344 -12.56 15.90 15.84
CA ASN A 344 -13.48 15.30 16.80
C ASN A 344 -12.80 14.97 18.15
N TRP A 345 -11.61 14.39 18.08
CA TRP A 345 -10.75 14.14 19.23
C TRP A 345 -9.28 14.05 18.83
N HIS A 346 -8.39 14.24 19.80
CA HIS A 346 -6.94 14.18 19.65
C HIS A 346 -6.31 13.35 20.78
N TYR A 347 -5.41 12.42 20.41
CA TYR A 347 -4.61 11.63 21.33
C TYR A 347 -3.13 11.88 21.07
N ASP A 348 -2.34 12.18 22.10
CA ASP A 348 -0.98 12.74 22.01
C ASP A 348 0.10 11.89 22.69
N ARG A 349 -0.14 10.60 22.88
CA ARG A 349 0.78 9.71 23.59
C ARG A 349 1.09 8.45 22.79
N ASP A 350 2.34 7.99 22.89
CA ASP A 350 2.78 6.63 22.53
C ASP A 350 2.44 6.16 21.09
N THR A 351 2.32 7.09 20.14
CA THR A 351 1.96 6.82 18.75
C THR A 351 3.11 6.18 17.94
N PRO A 352 2.81 5.50 16.82
CA PRO A 352 3.78 4.79 16.00
C PRO A 352 4.67 5.74 15.20
N TYR A 353 5.89 5.30 14.92
CA TYR A 353 6.77 5.99 13.97
C TYR A 353 6.67 5.38 12.56
N VAL A 354 6.98 4.09 12.39
CA VAL A 354 6.98 3.43 11.07
C VAL A 354 5.70 2.64 10.82
N PRO A 355 5.27 1.70 11.69
CA PRO A 355 4.13 0.86 11.38
C PRO A 355 2.83 1.67 11.33
N SER A 356 2.04 1.49 10.28
CA SER A 356 0.69 2.03 10.23
C SER A 356 -0.24 1.28 11.18
N PRO A 357 -1.24 1.97 11.76
CA PRO A 357 -2.21 1.35 12.65
C PRO A 357 -3.14 0.37 11.90
N LEU A 358 -3.86 -0.43 12.68
CA LEU A 358 -4.97 -1.26 12.21
C LEU A 358 -6.27 -0.65 12.70
N LEU A 359 -7.24 -0.52 11.81
CA LEU A 359 -8.62 -0.16 12.17
C LEU A 359 -9.51 -1.40 11.99
N SER A 360 -9.93 -1.98 13.13
CA SER A 360 -10.82 -3.14 13.17
C SER A 360 -12.10 -2.80 13.93
N GLY A 361 -13.23 -2.91 13.26
CA GLY A 361 -14.51 -2.55 13.88
C GLY A 361 -14.51 -1.10 14.43
N ASN A 362 -14.60 -0.99 15.73
CA ASN A 362 -14.53 0.30 16.46
C ASN A 362 -13.19 0.52 17.18
N ILE A 363 -12.18 -0.30 16.90
CA ILE A 363 -10.90 -0.24 17.61
C ILE A 363 -9.78 0.15 16.66
N ILE A 364 -8.95 1.10 17.07
CA ILE A 364 -7.68 1.46 16.43
C ILE A 364 -6.55 0.88 17.26
N TYR A 365 -5.74 -0.02 16.66
CA TYR A 365 -4.55 -0.62 17.25
C TYR A 365 -3.30 0.04 16.71
N PHE A 366 -2.40 0.45 17.58
CA PHE A 366 -1.12 1.00 17.18
C PHE A 366 -0.01 0.68 18.18
N LEU A 367 1.23 0.66 17.69
CA LEU A 367 2.42 0.39 18.48
C LEU A 367 3.14 1.69 18.83
N LYS A 368 3.72 1.76 20.02
CA LYS A 368 4.59 2.87 20.38
C LYS A 368 5.87 2.84 19.55
N ARG A 369 6.05 3.83 18.68
CA ARG A 369 7.20 3.95 17.76
C ARG A 369 7.36 2.68 16.90
N ASN A 370 8.54 2.04 16.95
CA ASN A 370 8.85 0.76 16.29
C ASN A 370 9.02 -0.36 17.33
N GLY A 371 8.39 -0.21 18.48
CA GLY A 371 8.47 -1.15 19.59
C GLY A 371 7.35 -2.18 19.59
N ASN A 372 7.17 -2.82 20.74
CA ASN A 372 6.15 -3.83 20.98
C ASN A 372 5.17 -3.44 22.10
N LEU A 373 5.05 -2.16 22.40
CA LEU A 373 4.02 -1.64 23.29
C LEU A 373 2.80 -1.29 22.45
N LEU A 374 1.72 -2.04 22.63
CA LEU A 374 0.46 -1.92 21.90
C LEU A 374 -0.54 -1.09 22.70
N THR A 375 -1.21 -0.19 22.02
CA THR A 375 -2.36 0.57 22.53
C THR A 375 -3.56 0.29 21.63
N ALA A 376 -4.72 0.10 22.23
CA ALA A 376 -6.01 0.03 21.56
C ALA A 376 -6.91 1.14 22.08
N ILE A 377 -7.52 1.88 21.17
CA ILE A 377 -8.45 2.97 21.51
C ILE A 377 -9.78 2.77 20.79
N ASP A 378 -10.86 3.25 21.40
CA ASP A 378 -12.15 3.38 20.74
C ASP A 378 -12.07 4.52 19.70
N ARG A 379 -12.39 4.22 18.44
CA ARG A 379 -12.29 5.19 17.35
C ARG A 379 -13.29 6.35 17.43
N ASN A 380 -14.41 6.17 18.13
CA ASN A 380 -15.46 7.18 18.23
C ASN A 380 -15.13 8.23 19.30
N SER A 381 -14.63 7.77 20.46
CA SER A 381 -14.34 8.63 21.60
C SER A 381 -12.87 9.03 21.74
N GLY A 382 -11.93 8.25 21.16
CA GLY A 382 -10.49 8.40 21.40
C GLY A 382 -10.05 7.87 22.77
N GLU A 383 -10.93 7.22 23.52
CA GLU A 383 -10.62 6.63 24.83
C GLU A 383 -9.78 5.38 24.69
N VAL A 384 -8.78 5.25 25.58
CA VAL A 384 -7.92 4.07 25.63
C VAL A 384 -8.69 2.90 26.22
N LEU A 385 -8.85 1.84 25.45
CA LEU A 385 -9.43 0.57 25.89
C LEU A 385 -8.41 -0.22 26.72
N TYR A 386 -7.17 -0.30 26.22
CA TYR A 386 -6.03 -0.83 26.96
C TYR A 386 -4.70 -0.32 26.36
N GLY A 387 -3.63 -0.42 27.14
CA GLY A 387 -2.28 -0.07 26.76
C GLY A 387 -1.80 1.30 27.26
N PRO A 388 -0.51 1.63 27.01
CA PRO A 388 0.43 0.81 26.25
C PRO A 388 0.85 -0.47 27.00
N GLU A 389 0.54 -1.63 26.45
CA GLU A 389 0.88 -2.94 27.00
C GLU A 389 1.88 -3.70 26.09
N ARG A 390 2.77 -4.49 26.72
CA ARG A 390 3.82 -5.19 26.00
C ARG A 390 3.30 -6.47 25.33
N VAL A 391 3.38 -6.55 24.01
CA VAL A 391 3.24 -7.79 23.25
C VAL A 391 4.54 -8.58 23.40
N LYS A 392 4.53 -9.59 24.27
CA LYS A 392 5.72 -10.41 24.55
C LYS A 392 6.10 -11.25 23.33
N GLY A 393 7.41 -11.43 23.14
CA GLY A 393 7.95 -12.30 22.09
C GLY A 393 8.12 -11.65 20.72
N VAL A 394 7.69 -10.42 20.51
CA VAL A 394 7.88 -9.66 19.27
C VAL A 394 8.71 -8.42 19.55
N SER A 395 9.63 -8.07 18.66
CA SER A 395 10.48 -6.87 18.81
C SER A 395 10.82 -6.21 17.48
N ASN A 396 11.24 -4.94 17.52
CA ASN A 396 11.62 -4.18 16.31
C ASN A 396 10.57 -4.24 15.21
N VAL A 397 9.36 -3.77 15.49
CA VAL A 397 8.24 -3.85 14.55
C VAL A 397 8.28 -2.68 13.58
N TYR A 398 8.52 -2.97 12.30
CA TYR A 398 8.44 -2.03 11.17
C TYR A 398 7.24 -2.32 10.27
N ALA A 399 6.86 -3.60 10.19
CA ALA A 399 5.66 -4.05 9.50
C ALA A 399 4.41 -3.45 10.12
N SER A 400 3.48 -3.00 9.31
CA SER A 400 2.19 -2.50 9.76
C SER A 400 1.30 -3.64 10.27
N ILE A 401 0.48 -3.35 11.26
CA ILE A 401 -0.46 -4.30 11.85
C ILE A 401 -1.54 -4.65 10.83
N VAL A 402 -1.90 -5.93 10.73
CA VAL A 402 -3.01 -6.40 9.90
C VAL A 402 -3.97 -7.26 10.70
N GLY A 403 -5.21 -7.40 10.23
CA GLY A 403 -6.25 -8.16 10.92
C GLY A 403 -7.15 -8.96 10.00
N ALA A 404 -7.68 -10.06 10.52
CA ALA A 404 -8.68 -10.92 9.86
C ALA A 404 -9.40 -11.79 10.89
N ALA A 405 -10.66 -12.11 10.66
CA ALA A 405 -11.45 -13.09 11.44
C ALA A 405 -11.35 -12.91 12.96
N GLY A 406 -11.46 -11.66 13.45
CA GLY A 406 -11.38 -11.36 14.89
C GLY A 406 -9.98 -11.52 15.49
N ARG A 407 -8.92 -11.38 14.68
CA ARG A 407 -7.52 -11.51 15.09
C ARG A 407 -6.68 -10.38 14.55
N VAL A 408 -5.63 -10.04 15.30
CA VAL A 408 -4.63 -9.02 14.99
C VAL A 408 -3.26 -9.70 14.85
N TYR A 409 -2.53 -9.42 13.76
CA TYR A 409 -1.23 -10.00 13.45
C TYR A 409 -0.16 -8.92 13.49
N ILE A 410 0.90 -9.15 14.27
CA ILE A 410 2.03 -8.24 14.46
C ILE A 410 3.33 -8.97 14.12
N ALA A 411 3.96 -8.61 13.02
CA ALA A 411 5.20 -9.23 12.55
C ALA A 411 6.43 -8.39 12.96
N GLY A 412 7.39 -9.03 13.59
CA GLY A 412 8.64 -8.44 14.06
C GLY A 412 9.84 -8.74 13.16
N ARG A 413 10.86 -7.91 13.27
CA ARG A 413 12.14 -8.11 12.60
C ARG A 413 12.98 -9.23 13.21
N ASP A 414 12.59 -9.73 14.35
CA ASP A 414 13.15 -10.90 15.03
C ASP A 414 12.61 -12.23 14.51
N GLY A 415 11.80 -12.21 13.44
CA GLY A 415 11.19 -13.40 12.86
C GLY A 415 9.93 -13.88 13.58
N ASN A 416 9.58 -13.23 14.68
CA ASN A 416 8.38 -13.57 15.44
C ASN A 416 7.15 -12.85 14.90
N VAL A 417 6.00 -13.54 14.94
CA VAL A 417 4.70 -12.98 14.63
C VAL A 417 3.74 -13.31 15.76
N ALA A 418 3.25 -12.30 16.45
CA ALA A 418 2.20 -12.45 17.45
C ALA A 418 0.82 -12.41 16.78
N VAL A 419 -0.03 -13.33 17.18
CA VAL A 419 -1.46 -13.36 16.83
C VAL A 419 -2.23 -13.05 18.10
N LEU A 420 -3.00 -11.96 18.06
CA LEU A 420 -3.80 -11.49 19.18
C LEU A 420 -5.28 -11.65 18.86
N LYS A 421 -6.10 -11.77 19.89
CA LYS A 421 -7.55 -11.62 19.76
C LYS A 421 -7.90 -10.16 19.52
N ASP A 422 -8.75 -9.91 18.55
CA ASP A 422 -9.33 -8.58 18.33
C ASP A 422 -10.38 -8.30 19.44
N GLY A 423 -10.20 -7.22 20.18
CA GLY A 423 -11.10 -6.90 21.28
C GLY A 423 -10.53 -5.84 22.24
N PRO A 424 -11.30 -5.55 23.33
CA PRO A 424 -10.99 -4.46 24.24
C PRO A 424 -9.95 -4.80 25.32
N ALA A 425 -9.25 -5.92 25.20
CA ALA A 425 -8.18 -6.34 26.12
C ALA A 425 -7.08 -7.06 25.35
N LEU A 426 -5.82 -6.95 25.80
CA LEU A 426 -4.69 -7.65 25.21
C LEU A 426 -4.76 -9.15 25.56
N GLU A 427 -5.03 -9.97 24.56
CA GLU A 427 -5.01 -11.44 24.65
C GLU A 427 -4.13 -12.01 23.52
N VAL A 428 -3.01 -12.63 23.87
CA VAL A 428 -2.12 -13.30 22.91
C VAL A 428 -2.61 -14.72 22.67
N ILE A 429 -3.03 -15.00 21.43
CA ILE A 429 -3.51 -16.32 21.00
C ILE A 429 -2.34 -17.24 20.69
N ALA A 430 -1.35 -16.73 19.94
CA ALA A 430 -0.19 -17.48 19.50
C ALA A 430 1.03 -16.58 19.28
N LEU A 431 2.21 -17.18 19.41
CA LEU A 431 3.48 -16.61 19.01
C LEU A 431 4.17 -17.57 18.06
N ASN A 432 4.35 -17.17 16.83
CA ASN A 432 4.94 -17.98 15.76
C ASN A 432 6.33 -17.45 15.42
N ASN A 433 7.24 -18.31 14.98
CA ASN A 433 8.59 -17.92 14.59
C ASN A 433 8.98 -18.53 13.24
N LEU A 434 9.61 -17.73 12.39
CA LEU A 434 10.26 -18.16 11.16
C LEU A 434 11.69 -17.62 11.13
N ASN A 435 12.62 -18.35 10.53
CA ASN A 435 14.04 -17.97 10.44
C ASN A 435 14.27 -16.91 9.34
N ASP A 436 13.62 -15.76 9.51
CA ASP A 436 13.71 -14.61 8.62
C ASP A 436 13.50 -13.31 9.40
N SER A 437 13.44 -12.18 8.75
CA SER A 437 13.20 -10.86 9.35
C SER A 437 12.13 -10.11 8.54
N PHE A 438 11.07 -9.62 9.22
CA PHE A 438 9.91 -9.02 8.55
C PHE A 438 9.91 -7.50 8.71
N ASN A 439 10.16 -6.81 7.58
CA ASN A 439 9.96 -5.35 7.45
C ASN A 439 8.71 -5.04 6.60
N ALA A 440 8.41 -5.87 5.61
CA ALA A 440 7.20 -5.76 4.81
C ALA A 440 5.96 -6.06 5.65
N SER A 441 4.90 -5.32 5.44
CA SER A 441 3.61 -5.62 6.08
C SER A 441 3.03 -6.90 5.51
N PRO A 442 2.39 -7.74 6.33
CA PRO A 442 1.72 -8.94 5.85
C PRO A 442 0.56 -8.63 4.90
N ALA A 443 0.22 -9.57 4.03
CA ALA A 443 -1.00 -9.55 3.23
C ALA A 443 -1.85 -10.77 3.56
N ILE A 444 -3.17 -10.65 3.51
CA ILE A 444 -4.11 -11.71 3.90
C ILE A 444 -5.19 -11.86 2.83
N VAL A 445 -5.38 -13.09 2.33
CA VAL A 445 -6.41 -13.40 1.32
C VAL A 445 -6.99 -14.77 1.57
N GLY A 446 -8.30 -14.88 1.75
CA GLY A 446 -8.97 -16.15 2.00
C GLY A 446 -8.47 -16.84 3.27
N SER A 447 -7.95 -18.04 3.17
CA SER A 447 -7.33 -18.77 4.29
C SER A 447 -5.81 -18.61 4.36
N GLU A 448 -5.22 -17.63 3.68
CA GLU A 448 -3.78 -17.51 3.50
C GLU A 448 -3.25 -16.22 4.10
N LEU A 449 -2.13 -16.31 4.83
CA LEU A 449 -1.32 -15.21 5.29
C LEU A 449 0.01 -15.21 4.52
N TYR A 450 0.36 -14.08 3.93
CA TYR A 450 1.61 -13.90 3.20
C TYR A 450 2.58 -13.05 4.00
N LEU A 451 3.76 -13.60 4.27
CA LEU A 451 4.85 -12.91 4.95
C LEU A 451 6.04 -12.79 4.01
N ARG A 452 6.42 -11.55 3.66
CA ARG A 452 7.66 -11.28 2.95
C ARG A 452 8.77 -10.98 3.95
N GLY A 453 9.69 -11.93 4.09
CA GLY A 453 10.92 -11.73 4.82
C GLY A 453 12.03 -11.12 3.95
N THR A 454 13.22 -10.97 4.54
CA THR A 454 14.41 -10.53 3.82
C THR A 454 14.95 -11.59 2.85
N LYS A 455 14.63 -12.86 3.07
CA LYS A 455 15.11 -13.99 2.28
C LYS A 455 14.00 -14.63 1.43
N TYR A 456 12.82 -14.79 2.02
CA TYR A 456 11.75 -15.61 1.44
C TYR A 456 10.41 -14.86 1.42
N LEU A 457 9.55 -15.32 0.53
CA LEU A 457 8.11 -15.13 0.66
C LEU A 457 7.52 -16.44 1.18
N TYR A 458 6.68 -16.33 2.19
CA TYR A 458 5.95 -17.44 2.80
C TYR A 458 4.47 -17.31 2.49
N CYS A 459 3.83 -18.43 2.10
CA CYS A 459 2.38 -18.59 2.13
C CYS A 459 2.05 -19.51 3.31
N ILE A 460 1.38 -18.96 4.30
CA ILE A 460 0.96 -19.65 5.51
C ILE A 460 -0.51 -20.00 5.35
N ALA A 461 -0.81 -21.28 5.35
CA ALA A 461 -2.15 -21.83 5.19
C ALA A 461 -2.20 -23.28 5.73
N GLU A 462 -3.38 -23.71 6.18
CA GLU A 462 -3.70 -25.10 6.55
C GLU A 462 -3.85 -25.99 5.32
#